data_984fefb183c7f0c63180059374f55b06
#
_entry.id   984fefb183c7f0c63180059374f55b06
#
_cell.length_a   1.000
_cell.length_b   1.000
_cell.length_c   1.000
_cell.angle_alpha   90.00
_cell.angle_beta   90.00
_cell.angle_gamma   90.00
#
_symmetry.space_group_name_H-M   'P 1'
#
loop_
_entity.id
_entity.type
_entity.pdbx_description
1 polymer ?
#
loop_
_entity_poly.entity_id
_entity_poly.type
_entity_poly.pdbx_seq_one_letter_code
_entity_poly.pdbx_strand_id
1 'polypeptide(L)'
;MIFIKYCYNTMKSIDLEVPLSLSGITLRQYQDYLRVYEKWDKKDEVYIKSKMLQIFCGLSPEDTFRVPITSFDSTIEHLMDCLNEETPLIRHFYMDGKDKEGNDARLEFGFVPKLDDISFGEFIDLEKYMSDWQKMHKAMAVLFRPVIHKKKEFYMIDDYAGSDRYSDVMLDMPVNIAIGATVFFYRLGRKLSLYTMDYLQEALKKKGLTPQLKQILGENGDGINQYIHSLKEMLGDSTKLQKPVFTNVL
;
A
#
# COMPACT_ATOMS: atom_id res chain seq x y z
N MET A 1 -11.27 -17.10 -0.05
CA MET A 1 -11.17 -17.55 1.36
C MET A 1 -11.32 -19.06 1.41
N ILE A 2 -10.52 -19.74 2.20
CA ILE A 2 -10.69 -21.17 2.52
C ILE A 2 -11.36 -21.23 3.88
N PHE A 3 -12.43 -22.03 4.01
CA PHE A 3 -13.06 -22.34 5.28
C PHE A 3 -12.44 -23.62 5.83
N ILE A 4 -11.76 -23.53 6.96
CA ILE A 4 -11.18 -24.67 7.64
C ILE A 4 -11.95 -24.88 8.94
N LYS A 5 -12.57 -26.05 9.08
CA LYS A 5 -13.35 -26.41 10.28
C LYS A 5 -12.52 -27.29 11.18
N TYR A 6 -12.21 -26.81 12.36
CA TYR A 6 -11.51 -27.59 13.39
C TYR A 6 -12.49 -28.06 14.45
N CYS A 7 -12.59 -29.39 14.64
CA CYS A 7 -13.31 -29.99 15.76
C CYS A 7 -12.31 -30.28 16.88
N TYR A 8 -12.41 -29.61 18.03
CA TYR A 8 -11.54 -29.84 19.18
C TYR A 8 -12.22 -30.58 20.33
N ASN A 9 -13.54 -30.81 20.24
CA ASN A 9 -14.32 -31.68 21.11
C ASN A 9 -15.53 -32.17 20.34
N THR A 10 -16.15 -33.26 20.78
CA THR A 10 -17.28 -33.92 20.12
C THR A 10 -18.50 -33.03 19.82
N MET A 11 -18.52 -31.80 20.35
CA MET A 11 -19.62 -30.81 20.13
C MET A 11 -19.18 -29.39 19.84
N LYS A 12 -17.89 -29.11 19.70
CA LYS A 12 -17.40 -27.74 19.42
C LYS A 12 -16.44 -27.73 18.23
N SER A 13 -16.74 -26.89 17.26
CA SER A 13 -15.89 -26.64 16.10
C SER A 13 -15.53 -25.15 16.03
N ILE A 14 -14.34 -24.84 15.53
CA ILE A 14 -13.92 -23.50 15.18
C ILE A 14 -13.92 -23.44 13.67
N ASP A 15 -14.66 -22.48 13.10
CA ASP A 15 -14.66 -22.20 11.69
C ASP A 15 -13.61 -21.10 11.44
N LEU A 16 -12.58 -21.42 10.68
CA LEU A 16 -11.48 -20.54 10.36
C LEU A 16 -11.59 -20.09 8.91
N GLU A 17 -11.76 -18.79 8.69
CA GLU A 17 -11.72 -18.18 7.36
C GLU A 17 -10.31 -17.72 7.06
N VAL A 18 -9.59 -18.43 6.21
CA VAL A 18 -8.21 -18.08 5.84
C VAL A 18 -8.19 -17.40 4.49
N PRO A 19 -7.58 -16.19 4.35
CA PRO A 19 -7.36 -15.54 3.06
C PRO A 19 -6.54 -16.46 2.15
N LEU A 20 -6.93 -16.61 0.87
CA LEU A 20 -6.20 -17.43 -0.10
C LEU A 20 -4.98 -16.72 -0.69
N SER A 21 -4.99 -15.40 -0.65
CA SER A 21 -3.98 -14.51 -1.22
C SER A 21 -4.10 -13.14 -0.57
N LEU A 22 -3.18 -12.27 -0.90
CA LEU A 22 -3.18 -10.88 -0.44
C LEU A 22 -4.47 -10.12 -0.83
N SER A 23 -5.15 -10.53 -1.91
CA SER A 23 -6.44 -9.95 -2.32
C SER A 23 -7.60 -10.27 -1.38
N GLY A 24 -7.46 -11.29 -0.52
CA GLY A 24 -8.44 -11.64 0.52
C GLY A 24 -8.27 -10.87 1.82
N ILE A 25 -7.23 -10.04 1.94
CA ILE A 25 -6.95 -9.19 3.10
C ILE A 25 -7.35 -7.76 2.76
N THR A 26 -8.11 -7.11 3.65
CA THR A 26 -8.49 -5.71 3.47
C THR A 26 -7.38 -4.76 3.93
N LEU A 27 -7.38 -3.53 3.38
CA LEU A 27 -6.44 -2.49 3.83
C LEU A 27 -6.60 -2.19 5.34
N ARG A 28 -7.82 -2.24 5.86
CA ARG A 28 -8.13 -2.10 7.31
C ARG A 28 -7.40 -3.16 8.12
N GLN A 29 -7.56 -4.44 7.77
CA GLN A 29 -6.88 -5.54 8.46
C GLN A 29 -5.36 -5.39 8.43
N TYR A 30 -4.82 -4.98 7.28
CA TYR A 30 -3.39 -4.74 7.13
C TYR A 30 -2.90 -3.58 8.00
N GLN A 31 -3.63 -2.47 8.07
CA GLN A 31 -3.33 -1.34 8.96
C GLN A 31 -3.40 -1.74 10.44
N ASP A 32 -4.41 -2.52 10.83
CA ASP A 32 -4.53 -3.03 12.19
C ASP A 32 -3.35 -3.93 12.56
N TYR A 33 -2.93 -4.80 11.65
CA TYR A 33 -1.76 -5.64 11.85
C TYR A 33 -0.48 -4.81 11.99
N LEU A 34 -0.23 -3.84 11.12
CA LEU A 34 0.93 -2.95 11.21
C LEU A 34 0.97 -2.19 12.52
N ARG A 35 -0.17 -1.70 13.02
CA ARG A 35 -0.28 -1.00 14.31
C ARG A 35 0.13 -1.89 15.49
N VAL A 36 -0.18 -3.17 15.42
CA VAL A 36 0.25 -4.17 16.42
C VAL A 36 1.73 -4.47 16.25
N TYR A 37 2.17 -4.66 15.01
CA TYR A 37 3.56 -4.99 14.67
C TYR A 37 4.55 -3.90 15.07
N GLU A 38 4.21 -2.63 14.88
CA GLU A 38 5.05 -1.49 15.29
C GLU A 38 5.27 -1.41 16.81
N LYS A 39 4.30 -1.88 17.59
CA LYS A 39 4.34 -1.91 19.05
C LYS A 39 4.91 -3.21 19.62
N TRP A 40 5.21 -4.17 18.75
CA TRP A 40 5.64 -5.48 19.17
C TRP A 40 7.08 -5.46 19.70
N ASP A 41 7.26 -5.97 20.94
CA ASP A 41 8.59 -6.31 21.46
C ASP A 41 9.04 -7.64 20.82
N LYS A 42 9.87 -7.57 19.78
CA LYS A 42 10.37 -8.65 18.91
C LYS A 42 10.79 -9.96 19.61
N LYS A 43 10.61 -10.08 20.91
CA LYS A 43 10.88 -11.26 21.73
C LYS A 43 9.69 -12.24 21.86
N ASP A 44 8.47 -11.77 21.61
CA ASP A 44 7.27 -12.59 21.75
C ASP A 44 6.65 -12.92 20.39
N GLU A 45 7.22 -13.91 19.71
CA GLU A 45 6.74 -14.37 18.41
C GLU A 45 5.34 -14.98 18.48
N VAL A 46 4.98 -15.64 19.59
CA VAL A 46 3.67 -16.24 19.76
C VAL A 46 2.60 -15.17 19.78
N TYR A 47 2.88 -14.03 20.44
CA TYR A 47 1.95 -12.91 20.48
C TYR A 47 1.66 -12.38 19.07
N ILE A 48 2.69 -12.07 18.27
CA ILE A 48 2.48 -11.49 16.94
C ILE A 48 1.78 -12.48 16.00
N LYS A 49 2.15 -13.77 16.03
CA LYS A 49 1.51 -14.85 15.28
C LYS A 49 0.03 -15.01 15.66
N SER A 50 -0.28 -14.95 16.96
CA SER A 50 -1.66 -14.96 17.45
C SER A 50 -2.47 -13.77 16.94
N LYS A 51 -1.85 -12.57 16.88
CA LYS A 51 -2.49 -11.37 16.31
C LYS A 51 -2.74 -11.50 14.81
N MET A 52 -1.87 -12.16 14.06
CA MET A 52 -2.11 -12.46 12.65
C MET A 52 -3.41 -13.25 12.45
N LEU A 53 -3.60 -14.33 13.20
CA LEU A 53 -4.85 -15.11 13.11
C LEU A 53 -6.08 -14.30 13.51
N GLN A 54 -5.98 -13.53 14.60
CA GLN A 54 -7.10 -12.70 15.06
C GLN A 54 -7.51 -11.68 14.00
N ILE A 55 -6.56 -11.00 13.37
CA ILE A 55 -6.83 -9.90 12.44
C ILE A 55 -7.19 -10.43 11.05
N PHE A 56 -6.42 -11.36 10.50
CA PHE A 56 -6.59 -11.80 9.11
C PHE A 56 -7.64 -12.92 8.96
N CYS A 57 -7.85 -13.73 10.00
CA CYS A 57 -8.83 -14.81 9.98
C CYS A 57 -10.07 -14.53 10.85
N GLY A 58 -10.15 -13.36 11.47
CA GLY A 58 -11.31 -12.95 12.27
C GLY A 58 -11.53 -13.74 13.56
N LEU A 59 -10.51 -14.45 14.08
CA LEU A 59 -10.63 -15.23 15.29
C LEU A 59 -10.72 -14.35 16.54
N SER A 60 -11.56 -14.79 17.50
CA SER A 60 -11.49 -14.23 18.84
C SER A 60 -10.17 -14.61 19.53
N PRO A 61 -9.69 -13.82 20.52
CA PRO A 61 -8.53 -14.22 21.32
C PRO A 61 -8.70 -15.60 21.95
N GLU A 62 -9.90 -15.92 22.42
CA GLU A 62 -10.21 -17.20 23.07
C GLU A 62 -10.12 -18.36 22.08
N ASP A 63 -10.68 -18.22 20.88
CA ASP A 63 -10.65 -19.26 19.85
C ASP A 63 -9.25 -19.45 19.28
N THR A 64 -8.45 -18.40 19.19
CA THR A 64 -7.04 -18.49 18.76
C THR A 64 -6.25 -19.49 19.61
N PHE A 65 -6.45 -19.50 20.94
CA PHE A 65 -5.79 -20.45 21.85
C PHE A 65 -6.34 -21.87 21.77
N ARG A 66 -7.46 -22.08 21.09
CA ARG A 66 -8.07 -23.40 20.89
C ARG A 66 -7.68 -24.05 19.55
N VAL A 67 -7.04 -23.29 18.67
CA VAL A 67 -6.54 -23.83 17.39
C VAL A 67 -5.45 -24.87 17.66
N PRO A 68 -5.51 -26.07 17.06
CA PRO A 68 -4.44 -27.06 17.19
C PRO A 68 -3.11 -26.48 16.68
N ILE A 69 -2.00 -26.79 17.38
CA ILE A 69 -0.69 -26.20 17.09
C ILE A 69 -0.24 -26.43 15.64
N THR A 70 -0.49 -27.62 15.09
CA THR A 70 -0.15 -27.94 13.69
C THR A 70 -0.90 -27.06 12.70
N SER A 71 -2.15 -26.74 12.99
CA SER A 71 -3.00 -25.88 12.18
C SER A 71 -2.65 -24.42 12.37
N PHE A 72 -2.27 -24.03 13.58
CA PHE A 72 -1.76 -22.70 13.88
C PHE A 72 -0.51 -22.40 13.02
N ASP A 73 0.49 -23.28 13.08
CA ASP A 73 1.74 -23.11 12.36
C ASP A 73 1.53 -23.09 10.84
N SER A 74 0.76 -24.05 10.30
CA SER A 74 0.48 -24.08 8.85
C SER A 74 -0.33 -22.87 8.36
N THR A 75 -1.23 -22.33 9.18
CA THR A 75 -1.98 -21.11 8.83
C THR A 75 -1.07 -19.88 8.85
N ILE A 76 -0.19 -19.78 9.84
CA ILE A 76 0.80 -18.69 9.92
C ILE A 76 1.73 -18.71 8.69
N GLU A 77 2.27 -19.89 8.34
CA GLU A 77 3.12 -20.06 7.16
C GLU A 77 2.37 -19.58 5.89
N HIS A 78 1.15 -20.04 5.69
CA HIS A 78 0.32 -19.61 4.56
C HIS A 78 0.04 -18.08 4.57
N LEU A 79 -0.26 -17.47 5.71
CA LEU A 79 -0.45 -16.02 5.82
C LEU A 79 0.84 -15.25 5.50
N MET A 80 1.98 -15.76 5.93
CA MET A 80 3.28 -15.17 5.59
C MET A 80 3.56 -15.24 4.09
N ASP A 81 3.24 -16.35 3.45
CA ASP A 81 3.34 -16.49 1.99
C ASP A 81 2.44 -15.48 1.27
N CYS A 82 1.18 -15.34 1.71
CA CYS A 82 0.26 -14.32 1.16
C CYS A 82 0.82 -12.90 1.29
N LEU A 83 1.40 -12.56 2.45
CA LEU A 83 1.96 -11.22 2.71
C LEU A 83 3.24 -10.95 1.89
N ASN A 84 3.93 -11.99 1.41
CA ASN A 84 5.11 -11.88 0.57
C ASN A 84 4.79 -11.90 -0.95
N GLU A 85 3.53 -12.01 -1.35
CA GLU A 85 3.14 -11.98 -2.77
C GLU A 85 3.55 -10.66 -3.44
N GLU A 86 4.16 -10.77 -4.63
CA GLU A 86 4.39 -9.61 -5.48
C GLU A 86 3.09 -9.18 -6.15
N THR A 87 2.77 -7.89 -6.04
CA THR A 87 1.53 -7.34 -6.60
C THR A 87 1.84 -6.29 -7.66
N PRO A 88 1.33 -6.45 -8.90
CA PRO A 88 1.40 -5.42 -9.92
C PRO A 88 0.42 -4.28 -9.62
N LEU A 89 0.56 -3.15 -10.31
CA LEU A 89 -0.46 -2.10 -10.28
C LEU A 89 -1.77 -2.61 -10.91
N ILE A 90 -2.81 -2.69 -10.10
CA ILE A 90 -4.18 -2.99 -10.52
C ILE A 90 -4.89 -1.66 -10.74
N ARG A 91 -5.30 -1.39 -11.98
CA ARG A 91 -5.89 -0.09 -12.34
C ARG A 91 -7.39 -0.02 -12.14
N HIS A 92 -8.08 -1.15 -12.05
CA HIS A 92 -9.54 -1.23 -11.89
C HIS A 92 -9.91 -2.34 -10.92
N PHE A 93 -10.87 -2.06 -10.06
CA PHE A 93 -11.46 -3.04 -9.17
C PHE A 93 -12.90 -2.65 -8.80
N TYR A 94 -13.64 -3.60 -8.25
CA TYR A 94 -15.04 -3.39 -7.87
C TYR A 94 -15.18 -3.53 -6.36
N MET A 95 -15.90 -2.58 -5.75
CA MET A 95 -16.26 -2.62 -4.33
C MET A 95 -17.69 -2.17 -4.13
N ASP A 96 -18.28 -2.63 -3.04
CA ASP A 96 -19.56 -2.11 -2.58
C ASP A 96 -19.34 -0.72 -1.98
N GLY A 97 -20.22 0.19 -2.28
CA GLY A 97 -20.15 1.59 -1.86
C GLY A 97 -21.49 2.28 -2.08
N LYS A 98 -21.47 3.61 -2.06
CA LYS A 98 -22.67 4.39 -2.34
C LYS A 98 -22.53 5.14 -3.65
N ASP A 99 -23.59 5.10 -4.45
CA ASP A 99 -23.70 5.89 -5.67
C ASP A 99 -23.85 7.39 -5.36
N LYS A 100 -24.03 8.22 -6.40
CA LYS A 100 -24.19 9.69 -6.25
C LYS A 100 -25.48 10.07 -5.54
N GLU A 101 -26.46 9.21 -5.58
CA GLU A 101 -27.78 9.33 -4.95
C GLU A 101 -27.77 8.80 -3.50
N GLY A 102 -26.67 8.16 -3.05
CA GLY A 102 -26.50 7.63 -1.71
C GLY A 102 -27.05 6.19 -1.53
N ASN A 103 -27.46 5.53 -2.62
CA ASN A 103 -27.92 4.13 -2.59
C ASN A 103 -26.73 3.18 -2.57
N ASP A 104 -26.89 2.01 -1.95
CA ASP A 104 -25.90 0.96 -1.98
C ASP A 104 -25.72 0.43 -3.41
N ALA A 105 -24.50 0.46 -3.92
CA ALA A 105 -24.17 0.04 -5.27
C ALA A 105 -22.78 -0.57 -5.31
N ARG A 106 -22.59 -1.49 -6.27
CA ARG A 106 -21.26 -2.01 -6.59
C ARG A 106 -20.58 -1.08 -7.59
N LEU A 107 -19.57 -0.35 -7.12
CA LEU A 107 -18.87 0.67 -7.89
C LEU A 107 -17.59 0.09 -8.52
N GLU A 108 -17.31 0.48 -9.76
CA GLU A 108 -15.99 0.30 -10.37
C GLU A 108 -15.11 1.47 -9.95
N PHE A 109 -14.00 1.20 -9.28
CA PHE A 109 -12.97 2.19 -8.98
C PHE A 109 -11.84 2.09 -10.01
N GLY A 110 -11.43 3.25 -10.53
CA GLY A 110 -10.34 3.38 -11.49
C GLY A 110 -9.17 4.17 -10.91
N PHE A 111 -7.95 3.75 -11.22
CA PHE A 111 -6.74 4.50 -10.92
C PHE A 111 -6.70 5.78 -11.74
N VAL A 112 -6.09 6.85 -11.23
CA VAL A 112 -5.88 8.11 -11.97
C VAL A 112 -5.36 7.80 -13.38
N PRO A 113 -6.11 8.18 -14.46
CA PRO A 113 -5.79 7.76 -15.83
C PRO A 113 -4.44 8.29 -16.31
N LYS A 114 -4.12 9.54 -15.94
CA LYS A 114 -2.86 10.20 -16.29
C LYS A 114 -2.31 10.90 -15.06
N LEU A 115 -1.09 10.53 -14.68
CA LEU A 115 -0.41 11.15 -13.54
C LEU A 115 -0.01 12.61 -13.80
N ASP A 116 0.23 12.97 -15.05
CA ASP A 116 0.56 14.35 -15.44
C ASP A 116 -0.60 15.33 -15.27
N ASP A 117 -1.82 14.81 -15.19
CA ASP A 117 -3.05 15.60 -15.03
C ASP A 117 -3.49 15.71 -13.55
N ILE A 118 -2.66 15.23 -12.59
CA ILE A 118 -2.95 15.34 -11.16
C ILE A 118 -3.00 16.82 -10.76
N SER A 119 -4.08 17.23 -10.12
CA SER A 119 -4.24 18.58 -9.59
C SER A 119 -3.29 18.84 -8.41
N PHE A 120 -3.02 20.10 -8.12
CA PHE A 120 -2.19 20.51 -6.99
C PHE A 120 -2.76 19.98 -5.64
N GLY A 121 -4.09 19.98 -5.48
CA GLY A 121 -4.74 19.42 -4.28
C GLY A 121 -4.51 17.93 -4.12
N GLU A 122 -4.65 17.15 -5.20
CA GLU A 122 -4.35 15.70 -5.22
C GLU A 122 -2.88 15.43 -4.87
N PHE A 123 -1.96 16.22 -5.43
CA PHE A 123 -0.53 16.09 -5.16
C PHE A 123 -0.20 16.31 -3.67
N ILE A 124 -0.71 17.38 -3.08
CA ILE A 124 -0.49 17.69 -1.65
C ILE A 124 -1.04 16.58 -0.74
N ASP A 125 -2.23 16.06 -1.04
CA ASP A 125 -2.83 14.99 -0.25
C ASP A 125 -2.08 13.65 -0.42
N LEU A 126 -1.59 13.35 -1.62
CA LEU A 126 -0.73 12.19 -1.84
C LEU A 126 0.58 12.28 -1.06
N GLU A 127 1.28 13.42 -1.13
CA GLU A 127 2.51 13.64 -0.38
C GLU A 127 2.30 13.46 1.14
N LYS A 128 1.16 13.97 1.63
CA LYS A 128 0.80 13.89 3.05
C LYS A 128 0.50 12.46 3.54
N TYR A 129 -0.12 11.63 2.70
CA TYR A 129 -0.69 10.36 3.16
C TYR A 129 0.08 9.12 2.68
N MET A 130 0.82 9.20 1.54
CA MET A 130 1.44 8.04 0.92
C MET A 130 2.56 7.39 1.75
N SER A 131 3.21 8.16 2.61
CA SER A 131 4.31 7.69 3.47
C SER A 131 3.83 7.03 4.77
N ASP A 132 2.56 7.17 5.11
CA ASP A 132 1.99 6.69 6.37
C ASP A 132 0.95 5.59 6.11
N TRP A 133 1.32 4.34 6.40
CA TRP A 133 0.40 3.21 6.23
C TRP A 133 -0.90 3.34 7.00
N GLN A 134 -0.90 4.04 8.15
CA GLN A 134 -2.13 4.29 8.91
C GLN A 134 -3.08 5.29 8.22
N LYS A 135 -2.58 6.03 7.24
CA LYS A 135 -3.33 6.98 6.40
C LYS A 135 -3.45 6.52 4.94
N MET A 136 -2.96 5.33 4.59
CA MET A 136 -2.93 4.82 3.23
C MET A 136 -4.31 4.80 2.57
N HIS A 137 -5.38 4.54 3.32
CA HIS A 137 -6.76 4.62 2.81
C HIS A 137 -7.11 6.01 2.24
N LYS A 138 -6.56 7.09 2.79
CA LYS A 138 -6.72 8.45 2.26
C LYS A 138 -5.92 8.65 0.98
N ALA A 139 -4.70 8.14 0.91
CA ALA A 139 -3.91 8.16 -0.33
C ALA A 139 -4.61 7.35 -1.44
N MET A 140 -5.17 6.19 -1.11
CA MET A 140 -5.91 5.38 -2.06
C MET A 140 -7.19 6.08 -2.55
N ALA A 141 -7.86 6.87 -1.71
CA ALA A 141 -9.02 7.69 -2.11
C ALA A 141 -8.67 8.85 -3.06
N VAL A 142 -7.42 9.31 -3.06
CA VAL A 142 -6.91 10.23 -4.08
C VAL A 142 -6.67 9.51 -5.40
N LEU A 143 -6.02 8.34 -5.35
CA LEU A 143 -5.58 7.59 -6.53
C LEU A 143 -6.68 6.81 -7.24
N PHE A 144 -7.68 6.35 -6.49
CA PHE A 144 -8.77 5.54 -6.99
C PHE A 144 -10.11 6.21 -6.70
N ARG A 145 -10.85 6.46 -7.76
CA ARG A 145 -12.18 7.06 -7.66
C ARG A 145 -13.17 6.29 -8.54
N PRO A 146 -14.48 6.38 -8.28
CA PRO A 146 -15.48 5.73 -9.10
C PRO A 146 -15.32 6.10 -10.57
N VAL A 147 -15.41 5.12 -11.45
CA VAL A 147 -15.42 5.31 -12.90
C VAL A 147 -16.80 5.83 -13.29
N ILE A 148 -16.84 7.05 -13.84
CA ILE A 148 -18.07 7.72 -14.25
C ILE A 148 -18.37 7.57 -15.76
N HIS A 149 -17.35 7.33 -16.53
CA HIS A 149 -17.48 7.07 -17.98
C HIS A 149 -16.37 6.13 -18.44
N LYS A 150 -16.74 5.17 -19.34
CA LYS A 150 -15.79 4.21 -19.89
C LYS A 150 -16.10 3.96 -21.36
N LYS A 151 -15.08 4.05 -22.21
CA LYS A 151 -15.18 3.76 -23.65
C LYS A 151 -13.92 3.05 -24.13
N LYS A 152 -14.03 1.73 -24.34
CA LYS A 152 -12.89 0.85 -24.64
C LYS A 152 -11.81 0.96 -23.55
N GLU A 153 -10.60 1.33 -23.93
CA GLU A 153 -9.45 1.51 -23.03
C GLU A 153 -9.45 2.85 -22.25
N PHE A 154 -10.29 3.79 -22.69
CA PHE A 154 -10.39 5.11 -22.05
C PHE A 154 -11.45 5.10 -20.97
N TYR A 155 -11.14 5.66 -19.81
CA TYR A 155 -12.09 5.86 -18.74
C TYR A 155 -11.86 7.22 -18.04
N MET A 156 -12.92 7.71 -17.45
CA MET A 156 -12.90 8.90 -16.61
C MET A 156 -13.35 8.51 -15.21
N ILE A 157 -12.66 9.04 -14.23
CA ILE A 157 -12.99 8.87 -12.81
C ILE A 157 -13.69 10.13 -12.30
N ASP A 158 -14.40 10.00 -11.19
CA ASP A 158 -15.09 11.12 -10.54
C ASP A 158 -14.11 12.23 -10.15
N ASP A 159 -14.58 13.47 -10.14
CA ASP A 159 -13.76 14.63 -9.82
C ASP A 159 -13.23 14.57 -8.39
N TYR A 160 -12.04 15.12 -8.19
CA TYR A 160 -11.45 15.17 -6.86
C TYR A 160 -12.13 16.24 -6.00
N ALA A 161 -12.72 15.82 -4.89
CA ALA A 161 -13.38 16.68 -3.91
C ALA A 161 -12.81 16.48 -2.49
N GLY A 162 -11.52 16.13 -2.41
CA GLY A 162 -10.83 15.79 -1.15
C GLY A 162 -10.79 14.29 -0.88
N SER A 163 -9.76 13.85 -0.15
CA SER A 163 -9.53 12.43 0.16
C SER A 163 -10.61 11.82 1.05
N ASP A 164 -11.27 12.61 1.88
CA ASP A 164 -12.26 12.12 2.86
C ASP A 164 -13.51 11.53 2.22
N ARG A 165 -13.84 11.92 0.97
CA ARG A 165 -15.04 11.46 0.28
C ARG A 165 -15.13 9.94 0.12
N TYR A 166 -13.99 9.28 -0.14
CA TYR A 166 -13.94 7.84 -0.39
C TYR A 166 -13.01 7.11 0.58
N SER A 167 -12.41 7.80 1.55
CA SER A 167 -11.41 7.21 2.44
C SER A 167 -11.94 6.02 3.24
N ASP A 168 -13.17 6.11 3.75
CA ASP A 168 -13.76 5.05 4.56
C ASP A 168 -14.03 3.79 3.73
N VAL A 169 -14.49 3.95 2.49
CA VAL A 169 -14.69 2.83 1.55
C VAL A 169 -13.35 2.17 1.22
N MET A 170 -12.27 2.96 1.08
CA MET A 170 -10.93 2.43 0.79
C MET A 170 -10.34 1.60 1.93
N LEU A 171 -10.85 1.68 3.15
CA LEU A 171 -10.45 0.78 4.23
C LEU A 171 -10.76 -0.69 3.93
N ASP A 172 -11.83 -0.94 3.19
CA ASP A 172 -12.29 -2.30 2.86
C ASP A 172 -11.76 -2.78 1.49
N MET A 173 -10.92 -1.97 0.81
CA MET A 173 -10.28 -2.40 -0.44
C MET A 173 -9.30 -3.55 -0.20
N PRO A 174 -9.12 -4.47 -1.18
CA PRO A 174 -8.07 -5.47 -1.15
C PRO A 174 -6.68 -4.84 -1.03
N VAL A 175 -5.89 -5.27 -0.04
CA VAL A 175 -4.61 -4.64 0.27
C VAL A 175 -3.56 -4.79 -0.85
N ASN A 176 -3.65 -5.84 -1.67
CA ASN A 176 -2.79 -6.01 -2.84
C ASN A 176 -2.88 -4.81 -3.81
N ILE A 177 -4.05 -4.17 -3.93
CA ILE A 177 -4.25 -2.99 -4.76
C ILE A 177 -3.47 -1.80 -4.19
N ALA A 178 -3.57 -1.57 -2.87
CA ALA A 178 -2.83 -0.51 -2.20
C ALA A 178 -1.31 -0.72 -2.28
N ILE A 179 -0.84 -1.96 -2.04
CA ILE A 179 0.58 -2.31 -2.15
C ILE A 179 1.07 -2.12 -3.60
N GLY A 180 0.32 -2.62 -4.59
CA GLY A 180 0.67 -2.46 -6.00
C GLY A 180 0.77 -1.00 -6.44
N ALA A 181 -0.15 -0.14 -5.98
CA ALA A 181 -0.10 1.30 -6.22
C ALA A 181 1.12 1.94 -5.54
N THR A 182 1.39 1.60 -4.29
CA THR A 182 2.55 2.11 -3.53
C THR A 182 3.87 1.71 -4.20
N VAL A 183 4.05 0.44 -4.56
CA VAL A 183 5.23 -0.06 -5.27
C VAL A 183 5.40 0.65 -6.62
N PHE A 184 4.31 0.89 -7.35
CA PHE A 184 4.35 1.64 -8.59
C PHE A 184 4.90 3.05 -8.39
N PHE A 185 4.42 3.79 -7.39
CA PHE A 185 4.90 5.16 -7.10
C PHE A 185 6.36 5.16 -6.66
N TYR A 186 6.80 4.21 -5.85
CA TYR A 186 8.23 4.11 -5.50
C TYR A 186 9.11 3.84 -6.71
N ARG A 187 8.69 2.92 -7.61
CA ARG A 187 9.42 2.65 -8.86
C ARG A 187 9.48 3.88 -9.76
N LEU A 188 8.37 4.62 -9.87
CA LEU A 188 8.30 5.86 -10.64
C LEU A 188 9.23 6.93 -10.04
N GLY A 189 9.15 7.19 -8.74
CA GLY A 189 10.00 8.14 -8.03
C GLY A 189 11.49 7.81 -8.19
N ARG A 190 11.86 6.52 -8.02
CA ARG A 190 13.21 6.03 -8.24
C ARG A 190 13.69 6.30 -9.67
N LYS A 191 12.87 6.00 -10.66
CA LYS A 191 13.19 6.21 -12.08
C LYS A 191 13.41 7.69 -12.38
N LEU A 192 12.54 8.58 -11.88
CA LEU A 192 12.68 10.02 -12.01
C LEU A 192 13.95 10.54 -11.34
N SER A 193 14.26 10.07 -10.13
CA SER A 193 15.49 10.44 -9.41
C SER A 193 16.75 10.04 -10.17
N LEU A 194 16.78 8.84 -10.77
CA LEU A 194 17.90 8.40 -11.60
C LEU A 194 18.07 9.27 -12.84
N TYR A 195 17.00 9.57 -13.57
CA TYR A 195 17.06 10.46 -14.74
C TYR A 195 17.52 11.86 -14.36
N THR A 196 17.04 12.41 -13.24
CA THR A 196 17.47 13.73 -12.76
C THR A 196 18.95 13.71 -12.42
N MET A 197 19.45 12.67 -11.78
CA MET A 197 20.86 12.51 -11.42
C MET A 197 21.76 12.42 -12.67
N ASP A 198 21.36 11.61 -13.66
CA ASP A 198 22.09 11.47 -14.91
C ASP A 198 22.14 12.80 -15.67
N TYR A 199 20.99 13.51 -15.76
CA TYR A 199 20.92 14.82 -16.38
C TYR A 199 21.84 15.84 -15.70
N LEU A 200 21.87 15.89 -14.37
CA LEU A 200 22.73 16.78 -13.60
C LEU A 200 24.22 16.47 -13.81
N GLN A 201 24.60 15.18 -13.84
CA GLN A 201 25.96 14.76 -14.10
C GLN A 201 26.44 15.16 -15.51
N GLU A 202 25.57 15.01 -16.52
CA GLU A 202 25.87 15.44 -17.89
C GLU A 202 25.99 16.98 -18.00
N ALA A 203 25.09 17.70 -17.33
CA ALA A 203 25.12 19.16 -17.30
C ALA A 203 26.42 19.69 -16.66
N LEU A 204 26.88 19.03 -15.58
CA LEU A 204 28.17 19.36 -14.95
C LEU A 204 29.36 19.13 -15.89
N LYS A 205 29.37 18.02 -16.65
CA LYS A 205 30.45 17.71 -17.62
C LYS A 205 30.53 18.71 -18.75
N LYS A 206 29.41 19.27 -19.21
CA LYS A 206 29.31 20.18 -20.37
C LYS A 206 29.67 21.62 -20.06
N LYS A 207 30.12 21.99 -18.85
CA LYS A 207 30.48 23.35 -18.40
C LYS A 207 29.45 24.46 -18.69
N GLY A 208 28.18 24.10 -18.88
CA GLY A 208 27.12 25.03 -19.25
C GLY A 208 25.84 24.80 -18.44
N LEU A 209 25.87 25.13 -17.15
CA LEU A 209 24.64 25.20 -16.38
C LEU A 209 23.75 26.32 -16.86
N THR A 210 22.50 26.07 -17.20
CA THR A 210 21.53 27.13 -17.48
C THR A 210 21.36 28.02 -16.23
N PRO A 211 21.04 29.35 -16.42
CA PRO A 211 20.80 30.23 -15.28
C PRO A 211 19.80 29.71 -14.27
N GLN A 212 18.76 29.02 -14.75
CA GLN A 212 17.73 28.38 -13.92
C GLN A 212 18.28 27.23 -13.08
N LEU A 213 19.15 26.38 -13.65
CA LEU A 213 19.80 25.31 -12.91
C LEU A 213 20.78 25.85 -11.85
N LYS A 214 21.50 26.94 -12.17
CA LYS A 214 22.37 27.64 -11.21
C LYS A 214 21.57 28.18 -10.03
N GLN A 215 20.39 28.73 -10.27
CA GLN A 215 19.52 29.28 -9.26
C GLN A 215 18.92 28.19 -8.33
N ILE A 216 18.55 27.03 -8.89
CA ILE A 216 18.03 25.86 -8.13
C ILE A 216 19.14 25.22 -7.27
N LEU A 217 20.38 25.23 -7.74
CA LEU A 217 21.49 24.48 -7.14
C LEU A 217 22.43 25.32 -6.27
N GLY A 218 22.15 26.63 -6.13
CA GLY A 218 22.99 27.57 -5.38
C GLY A 218 24.29 27.95 -6.11
N GLU A 219 24.78 29.15 -5.83
CA GLU A 219 25.88 29.78 -6.62
C GLU A 219 27.24 29.07 -6.48
N ASN A 220 27.44 28.14 -5.54
CA ASN A 220 28.76 27.62 -5.15
C ASN A 220 29.06 26.16 -5.54
N GLY A 221 28.26 25.51 -6.37
CA GLY A 221 28.55 24.14 -6.81
C GLY A 221 28.39 23.02 -5.74
N ASP A 222 28.50 23.34 -4.47
CA ASP A 222 28.32 22.38 -3.36
C ASP A 222 26.86 21.93 -3.22
N GLY A 223 25.90 22.78 -3.61
CA GLY A 223 24.47 22.45 -3.62
C GLY A 223 24.12 21.28 -4.55
N ILE A 224 24.86 21.14 -5.68
CA ILE A 224 24.65 20.01 -6.61
C ILE A 224 25.06 18.69 -5.96
N ASN A 225 26.21 18.67 -5.31
CA ASN A 225 26.71 17.47 -4.65
C ASN A 225 25.80 17.06 -3.47
N GLN A 226 25.31 18.05 -2.70
CA GLN A 226 24.34 17.81 -1.64
C GLN A 226 23.01 17.30 -2.19
N TYR A 227 22.50 17.86 -3.28
CA TYR A 227 21.27 17.41 -3.92
C TYR A 227 21.40 15.98 -4.50
N ILE A 228 22.52 15.67 -5.17
CA ILE A 228 22.83 14.31 -5.63
C ILE A 228 22.96 13.34 -4.46
N HIS A 229 23.54 13.78 -3.34
CA HIS A 229 23.64 12.97 -2.12
C HIS A 229 22.25 12.68 -1.54
N SER A 230 21.39 13.69 -1.42
CA SER A 230 20.00 13.52 -0.94
C SER A 230 19.18 12.61 -1.87
N LEU A 231 19.36 12.70 -3.20
CA LEU A 231 18.73 11.79 -4.14
C LEU A 231 19.21 10.34 -3.96
N LYS A 232 20.51 10.14 -3.69
CA LYS A 232 21.07 8.80 -3.39
C LYS A 232 20.54 8.23 -2.07
N GLU A 233 20.39 9.07 -1.05
CA GLU A 233 19.79 8.65 0.23
C GLU A 233 18.32 8.27 0.05
N MET A 234 17.52 9.08 -0.65
CA MET A 234 16.13 8.74 -0.99
C MET A 234 16.03 7.44 -1.80
N LEU A 235 16.95 7.21 -2.75
CA LEU A 235 17.02 5.96 -3.51
C LEU A 235 17.38 4.76 -2.60
N GLY A 236 18.31 4.96 -1.64
CA GLY A 236 18.68 3.96 -0.64
C GLY A 236 17.52 3.61 0.28
N ASP A 237 16.76 4.60 0.73
CA ASP A 237 15.61 4.41 1.61
C ASP A 237 14.42 3.79 0.85
N SER A 238 14.18 4.17 -0.40
CA SER A 238 13.15 3.53 -1.23
C SER A 238 13.43 2.04 -1.50
N THR A 239 14.70 1.63 -1.56
CA THR A 239 15.07 0.20 -1.66
C THR A 239 14.80 -0.58 -0.38
N LYS A 240 14.88 0.06 0.78
CA LYS A 240 14.52 -0.55 2.09
C LYS A 240 13.02 -0.74 2.23
N LEU A 241 12.21 0.18 1.69
CA LEU A 241 10.74 0.10 1.69
C LEU A 241 10.18 -0.96 0.71
N GLN A 242 10.99 -1.43 -0.25
CA GLN A 242 10.58 -2.49 -1.19
C GLN A 242 10.60 -3.90 -0.57
N LYS A 243 11.25 -4.09 0.58
CA LYS A 243 11.13 -5.35 1.33
C LYS A 243 9.92 -5.25 2.25
N PRO A 244 8.91 -6.11 2.08
CA PRO A 244 7.85 -6.20 3.05
C PRO A 244 8.47 -6.34 4.44
N VAL A 245 7.88 -5.71 5.44
CA VAL A 245 8.34 -5.72 6.84
C VAL A 245 8.46 -7.16 7.40
N PHE A 246 8.00 -8.15 6.66
CA PHE A 246 7.82 -9.54 7.07
C PHE A 246 9.02 -10.46 6.84
N THR A 247 10.06 -10.04 6.13
CA THR A 247 11.25 -10.89 5.86
C THR A 247 12.12 -11.18 7.09
N ASN A 248 11.81 -10.65 8.26
CA ASN A 248 12.59 -10.80 9.49
C ASN A 248 11.83 -11.53 10.63
N VAL A 249 10.75 -12.27 10.33
CA VAL A 249 9.94 -12.99 11.33
C VAL A 249 10.22 -14.51 11.31
N LEU A 250 11.28 -14.94 10.62
CA LEU A 250 11.80 -16.31 10.67
C LEU A 250 13.11 -16.35 11.43
#